data_f6d8953becfdd5a54c606b6efae40aca
#
_entry.id   f6d8953becfdd5a54c606b6efae40aca
#
_cell.length_a   1.000
_cell.length_b   1.000
_cell.length_c   1.000
_cell.angle_alpha   90.00
_cell.angle_beta   90.00
_cell.angle_gamma   90.00
#
_symmetry.space_group_name_H-M   'P 1'
#
loop_
_entity.id
_entity.type
_entity.pdbx_description
1 polymer ?
#
loop_
_entity_poly.entity_id
_entity_poly.type
_entity_poly.pdbx_seq_one_letter_code
_entity_poly.pdbx_strand_id
1 'polypeptide(L)'
;MQLDNVKTLRDAVNYGKQFLEDFGIENAQYDATELLLLVMGISRTQYLINSMDKIDSGKLAEYAELINKRAEHIPLQHITGIVNFYGREYKVNANVLIPRQDTEILVEEVMKLTNSESRVLDMCTGSGCIIISLAASGHTSENGAVAIDISDDALKVADYNKKYNNADYIKLIKSDMFSSSECEQYKNEDNRFDVIVSNPPYIPTKDIDELSEIGRAHV
;
A
#
# COMPACT_ATOMS: atom_id res chain seq x y z
N MET A 1 -13.43 7.16 -27.45
CA MET A 1 -12.29 7.43 -28.37
C MET A 1 -11.73 6.08 -28.80
N GLN A 2 -11.35 5.87 -30.09
CA GLN A 2 -10.77 4.60 -30.52
C GLN A 2 -9.25 4.64 -30.33
N LEU A 3 -8.63 3.53 -29.91
CA LEU A 3 -7.17 3.41 -29.70
C LEU A 3 -6.35 3.80 -30.94
N ASP A 4 -6.87 3.55 -32.14
CA ASP A 4 -6.22 3.90 -33.41
C ASP A 4 -5.93 5.39 -33.61
N ASN A 5 -6.60 6.25 -32.85
CA ASN A 5 -6.41 7.71 -32.86
C ASN A 5 -5.41 8.22 -31.82
N VAL A 6 -4.89 7.35 -30.95
CA VAL A 6 -3.92 7.70 -29.89
C VAL A 6 -2.53 7.70 -30.50
N LYS A 7 -1.87 8.87 -30.56
CA LYS A 7 -0.55 9.02 -31.18
C LYS A 7 0.51 9.54 -30.22
N THR A 8 0.08 10.29 -29.21
CA THR A 8 0.98 10.94 -28.27
C THR A 8 0.69 10.51 -26.84
N LEU A 9 1.61 10.80 -25.90
CA LEU A 9 1.39 10.55 -24.47
C LEU A 9 0.15 11.28 -23.94
N ARG A 10 -0.09 12.52 -24.43
CA ARG A 10 -1.29 13.29 -24.10
C ARG A 10 -2.57 12.61 -24.61
N ASP A 11 -2.54 12.09 -25.85
CA ASP A 11 -3.70 11.37 -26.39
C ASP A 11 -4.00 10.12 -25.56
N ALA A 12 -2.96 9.41 -25.12
CA ALA A 12 -3.12 8.23 -24.26
C ALA A 12 -3.80 8.58 -22.92
N VAL A 13 -3.34 9.64 -22.24
CA VAL A 13 -3.99 10.08 -20.99
C VAL A 13 -5.43 10.50 -21.25
N ASN A 14 -5.71 11.24 -22.33
CA ASN A 14 -7.09 11.66 -22.65
C ASN A 14 -7.99 10.45 -22.95
N TYR A 15 -7.47 9.44 -23.65
CA TYR A 15 -8.17 8.18 -23.89
C TYR A 15 -8.47 7.47 -22.56
N GLY A 16 -7.46 7.26 -21.73
CA GLY A 16 -7.63 6.58 -20.45
C GLY A 16 -8.59 7.32 -19.50
N LYS A 17 -8.46 8.64 -19.42
CA LYS A 17 -9.38 9.48 -18.65
C LYS A 17 -10.83 9.26 -19.08
N GLN A 18 -11.14 9.44 -20.38
CA GLN A 18 -12.50 9.30 -20.88
C GLN A 18 -13.04 7.89 -20.66
N PHE A 19 -12.19 6.86 -20.88
CA PHE A 19 -12.57 5.48 -20.63
C PHE A 19 -12.93 5.23 -19.18
N LEU A 20 -12.10 5.69 -18.25
CA LEU A 20 -12.34 5.54 -16.79
C LEU A 20 -13.55 6.34 -16.30
N GLU A 21 -13.79 7.54 -16.85
CA GLU A 21 -15.01 8.32 -16.58
C GLU A 21 -16.28 7.58 -17.00
N ASP A 22 -16.25 6.92 -18.17
CA ASP A 22 -17.38 6.13 -18.68
C ASP A 22 -17.71 4.92 -17.78
N PHE A 23 -16.72 4.44 -17.00
CA PHE A 23 -16.87 3.37 -16.00
C PHE A 23 -17.06 3.90 -14.56
N GLY A 24 -17.27 5.21 -14.38
CA GLY A 24 -17.60 5.80 -13.08
C GLY A 24 -16.42 5.98 -12.12
N ILE A 25 -15.19 5.99 -12.62
CA ILE A 25 -14.00 6.24 -11.80
C ILE A 25 -13.87 7.74 -11.50
N GLU A 26 -13.99 8.13 -10.23
CA GLU A 26 -14.01 9.54 -9.80
C GLU A 26 -12.70 10.30 -10.12
N ASN A 27 -11.55 9.66 -9.93
CA ASN A 27 -10.24 10.29 -10.14
C ASN A 27 -9.62 9.93 -11.49
N ALA A 28 -10.44 9.73 -12.53
CA ALA A 28 -10.06 9.20 -13.83
C ALA A 28 -8.83 9.87 -14.46
N GLN A 29 -8.73 11.19 -14.41
CA GLN A 29 -7.57 11.93 -14.94
C GLN A 29 -6.27 11.60 -14.19
N TYR A 30 -6.33 11.51 -12.87
CA TYR A 30 -5.18 11.18 -12.04
C TYR A 30 -4.75 9.73 -12.30
N ASP A 31 -5.69 8.79 -12.24
CA ASP A 31 -5.44 7.36 -12.42
C ASP A 31 -4.86 7.06 -13.81
N ALA A 32 -5.47 7.63 -14.87
CA ALA A 32 -4.97 7.49 -16.23
C ALA A 32 -3.53 8.02 -16.39
N THR A 33 -3.22 9.15 -15.72
CA THR A 33 -1.87 9.71 -15.76
C THR A 33 -0.88 8.79 -15.05
N GLU A 34 -1.16 8.36 -13.82
CA GLU A 34 -0.25 7.50 -13.05
C GLU A 34 0.02 6.16 -13.77
N LEU A 35 -1.02 5.55 -14.37
CA LEU A 35 -0.86 4.32 -15.15
C LEU A 35 0.02 4.55 -16.39
N LEU A 36 -0.09 5.71 -17.06
CA LEU A 36 0.81 6.03 -18.17
C LEU A 36 2.25 6.22 -17.70
N LEU A 37 2.45 6.93 -16.59
CA LEU A 37 3.79 7.14 -16.01
C LEU A 37 4.46 5.81 -15.67
N LEU A 38 3.70 4.87 -15.09
CA LEU A 38 4.16 3.52 -14.79
C LEU A 38 4.63 2.78 -16.05
N VAL A 39 3.79 2.73 -17.08
CA VAL A 39 4.08 2.03 -18.35
C VAL A 39 5.28 2.63 -19.06
N MET A 40 5.38 3.96 -19.07
CA MET A 40 6.48 4.67 -19.73
C MET A 40 7.77 4.69 -18.91
N GLY A 41 7.71 4.43 -17.61
CA GLY A 41 8.86 4.54 -16.69
C GLY A 41 9.37 5.98 -16.57
N ILE A 42 8.49 6.98 -16.61
CA ILE A 42 8.83 8.40 -16.58
C ILE A 42 8.19 9.11 -15.38
N SER A 43 8.83 10.18 -14.94
CA SER A 43 8.26 11.06 -13.91
C SER A 43 7.15 11.95 -14.47
N ARG A 44 6.31 12.47 -13.57
CA ARG A 44 5.27 13.45 -13.93
C ARG A 44 5.86 14.70 -14.59
N THR A 45 7.03 15.16 -14.16
CA THR A 45 7.74 16.29 -14.78
C THR A 45 8.15 15.96 -16.21
N GLN A 46 8.70 14.77 -16.45
CA GLN A 46 9.07 14.33 -17.82
C GLN A 46 7.84 14.22 -18.73
N TYR A 47 6.72 13.70 -18.20
CA TYR A 47 5.46 13.68 -18.95
C TYR A 47 5.00 15.09 -19.34
N LEU A 48 5.04 16.06 -18.43
CA LEU A 48 4.61 17.43 -18.72
C LEU A 48 5.43 18.08 -19.84
N ILE A 49 6.75 17.82 -19.85
CA ILE A 49 7.66 18.32 -20.90
C ILE A 49 7.42 17.61 -22.22
N ASN A 50 7.25 16.27 -22.20
CA ASN A 50 7.27 15.41 -23.37
C ASN A 50 5.87 14.92 -23.77
N SER A 51 4.79 15.57 -23.32
CA SER A 51 3.41 15.09 -23.50
C SER A 51 2.98 14.94 -24.97
N MET A 52 3.69 15.61 -25.88
CA MET A 52 3.46 15.52 -27.33
C MET A 52 4.32 14.46 -28.01
N ASP A 53 5.20 13.77 -27.29
CA ASP A 53 6.00 12.68 -27.82
C ASP A 53 5.09 11.51 -28.20
N LYS A 54 5.54 10.78 -29.24
CA LYS A 54 4.81 9.62 -29.74
C LYS A 54 4.88 8.47 -28.72
N ILE A 55 3.77 7.77 -28.55
CA ILE A 55 3.71 6.49 -27.87
C ILE A 55 3.80 5.35 -28.88
N ASP A 56 4.65 4.35 -28.60
CA ASP A 56 4.68 3.16 -29.45
C ASP A 56 3.48 2.23 -29.17
N SER A 57 3.16 1.38 -30.15
CA SER A 57 1.99 0.51 -30.08
C SER A 57 2.05 -0.52 -28.95
N GLY A 58 3.26 -1.01 -28.59
CA GLY A 58 3.44 -1.96 -27.49
C GLY A 58 3.15 -1.31 -26.14
N LYS A 59 3.70 -0.11 -25.90
CA LYS A 59 3.41 0.67 -24.69
C LYS A 59 1.94 1.10 -24.60
N LEU A 60 1.33 1.45 -25.74
CA LEU A 60 -0.09 1.77 -25.78
C LEU A 60 -0.97 0.57 -25.41
N ALA A 61 -0.62 -0.64 -25.88
CA ALA A 61 -1.33 -1.86 -25.54
C ALA A 61 -1.19 -2.18 -24.04
N GLU A 62 0.04 -2.11 -23.48
CA GLU A 62 0.30 -2.29 -22.05
C GLU A 62 -0.52 -1.29 -21.21
N TYR A 63 -0.54 -0.02 -21.62
CA TYR A 63 -1.34 1.00 -20.97
C TYR A 63 -2.84 0.69 -20.99
N ALA A 64 -3.37 0.28 -22.15
CA ALA A 64 -4.78 -0.07 -22.28
C ALA A 64 -5.18 -1.26 -21.38
N GLU A 65 -4.31 -2.24 -21.18
CA GLU A 65 -4.55 -3.34 -20.24
C GLU A 65 -4.69 -2.84 -18.80
N LEU A 66 -3.83 -1.88 -18.35
CA LEU A 66 -3.92 -1.32 -17.02
C LEU A 66 -5.17 -0.44 -16.84
N ILE A 67 -5.55 0.31 -17.87
CA ILE A 67 -6.80 1.09 -17.88
C ILE A 67 -8.02 0.16 -17.76
N ASN A 68 -8.03 -0.98 -18.45
CA ASN A 68 -9.11 -1.96 -18.31
C ASN A 68 -9.20 -2.51 -16.87
N LYS A 69 -8.06 -2.91 -16.28
CA LYS A 69 -8.03 -3.36 -14.87
C LYS A 69 -8.58 -2.28 -13.93
N ARG A 70 -8.24 -1.01 -14.17
CA ARG A 70 -8.74 0.09 -13.34
C ARG A 70 -10.25 0.30 -13.54
N ALA A 71 -10.75 0.13 -14.76
CA ALA A 71 -12.18 0.19 -15.07
C ALA A 71 -12.99 -0.96 -14.45
N GLU A 72 -12.34 -2.09 -14.11
CA GLU A 72 -12.89 -3.16 -13.28
C GLU A 72 -12.90 -2.80 -11.77
N HIS A 73 -12.67 -1.54 -11.43
CA HIS A 73 -12.59 -0.97 -10.08
C HIS A 73 -11.45 -1.53 -9.20
N ILE A 74 -10.47 -2.23 -9.79
CA ILE A 74 -9.25 -2.60 -9.05
C ILE A 74 -8.56 -1.31 -8.60
N PRO A 75 -8.23 -1.13 -7.31
CA PRO A 75 -7.57 0.06 -6.81
C PRO A 75 -6.28 0.38 -7.57
N LEU A 76 -6.05 1.68 -7.85
CA LEU A 76 -4.84 2.13 -8.55
C LEU A 76 -3.56 1.58 -7.91
N GLN A 77 -3.48 1.63 -6.58
CA GLN A 77 -2.31 1.16 -5.82
C GLN A 77 -2.07 -0.34 -5.94
N HIS A 78 -3.12 -1.15 -6.10
CA HIS A 78 -2.95 -2.58 -6.38
C HIS A 78 -2.47 -2.84 -7.80
N ILE A 79 -2.81 -1.96 -8.77
CA ILE A 79 -2.34 -2.05 -10.15
C ILE A 79 -0.88 -1.57 -10.24
N THR A 80 -0.54 -0.46 -9.59
CA THR A 80 0.82 0.09 -9.57
C THR A 80 1.76 -0.70 -8.65
N GLY A 81 1.20 -1.40 -7.67
CA GLY A 81 1.93 -2.18 -6.68
C GLY A 81 2.59 -1.36 -5.58
N ILE A 82 2.38 -0.04 -5.54
CA ILE A 82 3.03 0.86 -4.58
C ILE A 82 2.05 1.90 -4.01
N VAL A 83 2.36 2.36 -2.79
CA VAL A 83 1.70 3.49 -2.12
C VAL A 83 2.71 4.30 -1.32
N ASN A 84 2.50 5.60 -1.24
CA ASN A 84 3.23 6.47 -0.30
C ASN A 84 2.46 6.54 1.01
N PHE A 85 3.17 6.30 2.12
CA PHE A 85 2.64 6.40 3.48
C PHE A 85 3.74 6.93 4.39
N TYR A 86 3.43 7.93 5.19
CA TYR A 86 4.34 8.57 6.13
C TYR A 86 5.70 8.97 5.51
N GLY A 87 5.65 9.54 4.29
CA GLY A 87 6.84 9.98 3.54
C GLY A 87 7.71 8.85 2.99
N ARG A 88 7.23 7.61 2.97
CA ARG A 88 7.94 6.41 2.49
C ARG A 88 7.10 5.65 1.48
N GLU A 89 7.78 4.91 0.61
CA GLU A 89 7.14 4.04 -0.36
C GLU A 89 6.97 2.62 0.20
N TYR A 90 5.78 2.08 0.02
CA TYR A 90 5.43 0.70 0.43
C TYR A 90 4.89 -0.07 -0.75
N LYS A 91 5.34 -1.31 -0.89
CA LYS A 91 4.73 -2.28 -1.79
C LYS A 91 3.39 -2.73 -1.23
N VAL A 92 2.40 -2.82 -2.12
CA VAL A 92 1.06 -3.33 -1.80
C VAL A 92 0.56 -4.26 -2.92
N ASN A 93 -0.36 -5.15 -2.57
CA ASN A 93 -1.07 -6.02 -3.50
C ASN A 93 -2.41 -6.42 -2.87
N ALA A 94 -3.16 -7.30 -3.53
CA ALA A 94 -4.47 -7.74 -3.07
C ALA A 94 -4.48 -8.48 -1.71
N ASN A 95 -3.31 -8.80 -1.14
CA ASN A 95 -3.21 -9.52 0.14
C ASN A 95 -3.06 -8.58 1.34
N VAL A 96 -2.98 -7.27 1.13
CA VAL A 96 -2.81 -6.28 2.20
C VAL A 96 -3.72 -5.09 2.00
N LEU A 97 -4.19 -4.53 3.11
CA LEU A 97 -4.88 -3.25 3.09
C LEU A 97 -3.92 -2.17 2.54
N ILE A 98 -4.42 -1.35 1.61
CA ILE A 98 -3.70 -0.16 1.15
C ILE A 98 -3.59 0.82 2.33
N PRO A 99 -2.37 1.19 2.77
CA PRO A 99 -2.18 2.18 3.82
C PRO A 99 -2.97 3.46 3.57
N ARG A 100 -3.75 3.91 4.56
CA ARG A 100 -4.59 5.11 4.47
C ARG A 100 -3.95 6.27 5.21
N GLN A 101 -4.21 7.50 4.77
CA GLN A 101 -3.71 8.71 5.43
C GLN A 101 -4.18 8.81 6.89
N ASP A 102 -5.41 8.39 7.21
CA ASP A 102 -5.89 8.37 8.59
C ASP A 102 -5.03 7.49 9.52
N THR A 103 -4.38 6.46 8.97
CA THR A 103 -3.46 5.61 9.72
C THR A 103 -2.14 6.32 10.05
N GLU A 104 -1.79 7.40 9.34
CA GLU A 104 -0.62 8.24 9.69
C GLU A 104 -0.81 8.92 11.05
N ILE A 105 -2.05 9.30 11.39
CA ILE A 105 -2.39 9.86 12.71
C ILE A 105 -2.08 8.83 13.81
N LEU A 106 -2.37 7.55 13.57
CA LEU A 106 -2.05 6.49 14.53
C LEU A 106 -0.52 6.37 14.74
N VAL A 107 0.26 6.47 13.67
CA VAL A 107 1.74 6.48 13.77
C VAL A 107 2.20 7.67 14.62
N GLU A 108 1.66 8.87 14.39
CA GLU A 108 1.99 10.08 15.17
C GLU A 108 1.64 9.94 16.66
N GLU A 109 0.48 9.35 16.99
CA GLU A 109 0.09 9.12 18.38
C GLU A 109 1.03 8.12 19.08
N VAL A 110 1.43 7.05 18.38
CA VAL A 110 2.40 6.09 18.92
C VAL A 110 3.77 6.75 19.15
N MET A 111 4.23 7.60 18.21
CA MET A 111 5.50 8.34 18.37
C MET A 111 5.54 9.24 19.60
N LYS A 112 4.41 9.79 20.06
CA LYS A 112 4.34 10.57 21.30
C LYS A 112 4.60 9.74 22.57
N LEU A 113 4.41 8.42 22.47
CA LEU A 113 4.51 7.46 23.57
C LEU A 113 5.81 6.66 23.55
N THR A 114 6.60 6.77 22.47
CA THR A 114 7.74 5.89 22.20
C THR A 114 9.01 6.66 21.88
N ASN A 115 10.14 5.97 21.98
CA ASN A 115 11.48 6.45 21.63
C ASN A 115 12.33 5.29 21.09
N SER A 116 13.62 5.51 20.85
CA SER A 116 14.54 4.52 20.29
C SER A 116 14.80 3.28 21.15
N GLU A 117 14.39 3.27 22.40
CA GLU A 117 14.53 2.13 23.31
C GLU A 117 13.22 1.36 23.49
N SER A 118 12.12 1.88 22.97
CA SER A 118 10.78 1.33 23.16
C SER A 118 10.60 -0.01 22.42
N ARG A 119 9.86 -0.89 23.08
CA ARG A 119 9.38 -2.16 22.52
C ARG A 119 7.97 -1.97 21.98
N VAL A 120 7.81 -2.15 20.68
CA VAL A 120 6.53 -1.91 20.00
C VAL A 120 6.07 -3.16 19.29
N LEU A 121 4.82 -3.52 19.47
CA LEU A 121 4.13 -4.57 18.72
C LEU A 121 3.09 -3.96 17.78
N ASP A 122 3.20 -4.29 16.50
CA ASP A 122 2.17 -4.01 15.50
C ASP A 122 1.35 -5.28 15.25
N MET A 123 0.10 -5.27 15.71
CA MET A 123 -0.82 -6.40 15.59
C MET A 123 -1.72 -6.21 14.37
N CYS A 124 -1.87 -7.23 13.52
CA CYS A 124 -2.51 -7.17 12.21
C CYS A 124 -1.75 -6.22 11.27
N THR A 125 -0.45 -6.46 11.13
CA THR A 125 0.49 -5.52 10.51
C THR A 125 0.26 -5.28 9.02
N GLY A 126 -0.36 -6.22 8.29
CA GLY A 126 -0.63 -6.12 6.86
C GLY A 126 0.65 -5.85 6.05
N SER A 127 0.75 -4.68 5.45
CA SER A 127 1.94 -4.25 4.68
C SER A 127 3.15 -3.89 5.56
N GLY A 128 3.01 -3.86 6.88
CA GLY A 128 4.05 -3.40 7.82
C GLY A 128 4.16 -1.89 7.96
N CYS A 129 3.27 -1.11 7.35
CA CYS A 129 3.43 0.34 7.22
C CYS A 129 3.54 1.07 8.56
N ILE A 130 2.84 0.65 9.61
CA ILE A 130 2.89 1.27 10.92
C ILE A 130 4.26 1.02 11.58
N ILE A 131 4.60 -0.23 11.81
CA ILE A 131 5.83 -0.59 12.52
C ILE A 131 7.10 -0.14 11.77
N ILE A 132 7.10 -0.23 10.44
CA ILE A 132 8.23 0.21 9.62
C ILE A 132 8.38 1.73 9.70
N SER A 133 7.30 2.50 9.68
CA SER A 133 7.35 3.96 9.85
C SER A 133 7.89 4.36 11.22
N LEU A 134 7.48 3.67 12.29
CA LEU A 134 7.99 3.87 13.65
C LEU A 134 9.48 3.53 13.74
N ALA A 135 9.88 2.39 13.21
CA ALA A 135 11.26 1.92 13.18
C ALA A 135 12.17 2.88 12.43
N ALA A 136 11.78 3.26 11.23
CA ALA A 136 12.55 4.17 10.38
C ALA A 136 12.60 5.62 10.90
N SER A 137 11.75 5.97 11.86
CA SER A 137 11.73 7.27 12.55
C SER A 137 12.40 7.23 13.93
N GLY A 138 12.99 6.08 14.32
CA GLY A 138 13.72 5.93 15.59
C GLY A 138 12.82 5.78 16.79
N HIS A 139 11.62 5.24 16.64
CA HIS A 139 10.62 5.05 17.68
C HIS A 139 10.43 3.59 18.10
N THR A 140 11.42 2.74 17.81
CA THR A 140 11.49 1.36 18.32
C THR A 140 12.94 0.96 18.57
N SER A 141 13.18 0.08 19.54
CA SER A 141 14.47 -0.58 19.67
C SER A 141 14.63 -1.70 18.66
N GLU A 142 15.88 -1.98 18.25
CA GLU A 142 16.18 -3.06 17.30
C GLU A 142 15.69 -4.45 17.77
N ASN A 143 15.72 -4.70 19.08
CA ASN A 143 15.27 -5.95 19.66
C ASN A 143 13.79 -5.93 20.12
N GLY A 144 13.13 -4.77 19.97
CA GLY A 144 11.78 -4.54 20.45
C GLY A 144 10.71 -4.36 19.38
N ALA A 145 11.10 -4.27 18.11
CA ALA A 145 10.17 -4.10 17.01
C ALA A 145 9.62 -5.45 16.54
N VAL A 146 8.34 -5.70 16.78
CA VAL A 146 7.66 -6.95 16.43
C VAL A 146 6.39 -6.63 15.66
N ALA A 147 6.11 -7.41 14.62
CA ALA A 147 4.89 -7.33 13.82
C ALA A 147 4.25 -8.70 13.68
N ILE A 148 2.95 -8.75 13.86
CA ILE A 148 2.17 -9.99 13.80
C ILE A 148 1.07 -9.87 12.76
N ASP A 149 0.90 -10.94 11.96
CA ASP A 149 -0.25 -11.09 11.10
C ASP A 149 -0.65 -12.57 11.01
N ILE A 150 -1.91 -12.83 10.72
CA ILE A 150 -2.42 -14.19 10.48
C ILE A 150 -2.09 -14.68 9.08
N SER A 151 -1.92 -13.76 8.12
CA SER A 151 -1.70 -14.04 6.71
C SER A 151 -0.22 -14.14 6.37
N ASP A 152 0.21 -15.32 5.85
CA ASP A 152 1.55 -15.49 5.30
C ASP A 152 1.82 -14.54 4.12
N ASP A 153 0.82 -14.25 3.32
CA ASP A 153 0.99 -13.41 2.14
C ASP A 153 1.13 -11.93 2.52
N ALA A 154 0.43 -11.49 3.57
CA ALA A 154 0.66 -10.17 4.17
C ALA A 154 2.08 -10.05 4.74
N LEU A 155 2.54 -11.06 5.48
CA LEU A 155 3.90 -11.07 6.05
C LEU A 155 5.00 -11.08 4.96
N LYS A 156 4.77 -11.68 3.79
CA LYS A 156 5.70 -11.57 2.65
C LYS A 156 5.79 -10.14 2.12
N VAL A 157 4.67 -9.40 2.09
CA VAL A 157 4.66 -7.99 1.72
C VAL A 157 5.38 -7.16 2.77
N ALA A 158 5.10 -7.38 4.06
CA ALA A 158 5.80 -6.71 5.16
C ALA A 158 7.31 -6.99 5.17
N ASP A 159 7.73 -8.24 4.87
CA ASP A 159 9.15 -8.60 4.76
C ASP A 159 9.86 -7.87 3.62
N TYR A 160 9.21 -7.72 2.47
CA TYR A 160 9.72 -6.89 1.39
C TYR A 160 9.85 -5.42 1.83
N ASN A 161 8.78 -4.87 2.43
CA ASN A 161 8.72 -3.47 2.81
C ASN A 161 9.74 -3.09 3.90
N LYS A 162 9.96 -3.95 4.90
CA LYS A 162 10.96 -3.68 5.95
C LYS A 162 12.38 -3.62 5.37
N LYS A 163 12.71 -4.51 4.40
CA LYS A 163 14.00 -4.51 3.70
C LYS A 163 14.15 -3.25 2.85
N TYR A 164 13.13 -2.92 2.08
CA TYR A 164 13.12 -1.74 1.21
C TYR A 164 13.28 -0.43 1.98
N ASN A 165 12.74 -0.36 3.19
CA ASN A 165 12.79 0.82 4.07
C ASN A 165 13.91 0.78 5.12
N ASN A 166 14.89 -0.14 5.02
CA ASN A 166 16.03 -0.29 5.93
C ASN A 166 15.63 -0.55 7.40
N ALA A 167 14.59 -1.35 7.60
CA ALA A 167 14.09 -1.75 8.92
C ALA A 167 14.15 -3.29 9.10
N ASP A 168 15.21 -3.92 8.60
CA ASP A 168 15.37 -5.39 8.55
C ASP A 168 15.27 -6.08 9.91
N TYR A 169 15.58 -5.37 10.98
CA TYR A 169 15.55 -5.88 12.34
C TYR A 169 14.14 -6.17 12.88
N ILE A 170 13.07 -5.68 12.23
CA ILE A 170 11.70 -5.97 12.64
C ILE A 170 11.44 -7.47 12.56
N LYS A 171 11.02 -8.06 13.68
CA LYS A 171 10.64 -9.46 13.74
C LYS A 171 9.20 -9.64 13.27
N LEU A 172 9.01 -10.44 12.21
CA LEU A 172 7.69 -10.82 11.71
C LEU A 172 7.29 -12.18 12.27
N ILE A 173 6.06 -12.30 12.76
CA ILE A 173 5.53 -13.54 13.34
C ILE A 173 4.16 -13.83 12.73
N LYS A 174 3.99 -15.07 12.23
CA LYS A 174 2.67 -15.56 11.85
C LYS A 174 1.92 -16.02 13.09
N SER A 175 0.81 -15.36 13.39
CA SER A 175 -0.02 -15.72 14.53
C SER A 175 -1.43 -15.16 14.41
N ASP A 176 -2.42 -15.91 14.86
CA ASP A 176 -3.71 -15.34 15.22
C ASP A 176 -3.56 -14.70 16.60
N MET A 177 -3.36 -13.39 16.61
CA MET A 177 -3.00 -12.62 17.80
C MET A 177 -1.80 -13.24 18.53
N PHE A 178 -1.96 -13.70 19.76
CA PHE A 178 -0.93 -14.32 20.60
C PHE A 178 -0.98 -15.85 20.64
N SER A 179 -1.64 -16.51 19.68
CA SER A 179 -1.84 -17.97 19.70
C SER A 179 -0.59 -18.78 19.31
N SER A 180 0.35 -18.18 18.58
CA SER A 180 1.59 -18.85 18.19
C SER A 180 2.51 -19.11 19.39
N SER A 181 3.21 -20.27 19.37
CA SER A 181 4.23 -20.56 20.37
C SER A 181 5.38 -19.54 20.39
N GLU A 182 5.65 -18.88 19.27
CA GLU A 182 6.63 -17.79 19.22
C GLU A 182 6.23 -16.58 20.05
N CYS A 183 4.92 -16.41 20.33
CA CYS A 183 4.41 -15.33 21.16
C CYS A 183 4.54 -15.62 22.67
N GLU A 184 4.79 -16.86 23.10
CA GLU A 184 4.90 -17.24 24.51
C GLU A 184 5.98 -16.43 25.26
N GLN A 185 7.09 -16.09 24.58
CA GLN A 185 8.17 -15.30 25.15
C GLN A 185 7.72 -13.89 25.60
N TYR A 186 6.67 -13.34 25.02
CA TYR A 186 6.14 -12.00 25.31
C TYR A 186 5.17 -11.97 26.49
N LYS A 187 4.85 -13.13 27.07
CA LYS A 187 4.07 -13.24 28.33
C LYS A 187 4.91 -12.94 29.56
N ASN A 188 6.24 -13.01 29.43
CA ASN A 188 7.17 -12.72 30.52
C ASN A 188 7.30 -11.19 30.71
N GLU A 189 7.44 -10.75 31.97
CA GLU A 189 7.53 -9.32 32.34
C GLU A 189 8.67 -8.60 31.63
N ASP A 190 9.83 -9.25 31.53
CA ASP A 190 11.04 -8.71 30.88
C ASP A 190 10.91 -8.50 29.38
N ASN A 191 9.92 -9.14 28.73
CA ASN A 191 9.69 -9.10 27.28
C ASN A 191 8.38 -8.40 26.89
N ARG A 192 7.74 -7.70 27.82
CA ARG A 192 6.53 -6.92 27.50
C ARG A 192 6.81 -5.79 26.52
N PHE A 193 5.79 -5.39 25.80
CA PHE A 193 5.81 -4.23 24.94
C PHE A 193 5.40 -2.98 25.71
N ASP A 194 6.04 -1.86 25.42
CA ASP A 194 5.65 -0.54 25.94
C ASP A 194 4.37 -0.07 25.23
N VAL A 195 4.24 -0.38 23.94
CA VAL A 195 3.07 -0.06 23.13
C VAL A 195 2.69 -1.25 22.25
N ILE A 196 1.39 -1.53 22.22
CA ILE A 196 0.77 -2.41 21.22
C ILE A 196 -0.13 -1.54 20.35
N VAL A 197 0.16 -1.52 19.05
CA VAL A 197 -0.63 -0.79 18.07
C VAL A 197 -1.32 -1.77 17.13
N SER A 198 -2.53 -1.45 16.67
CA SER A 198 -3.25 -2.29 15.72
C SER A 198 -4.21 -1.47 14.87
N ASN A 199 -4.27 -1.79 13.58
CA ASN A 199 -5.33 -1.38 12.67
C ASN A 199 -6.00 -2.64 12.09
N PRO A 200 -6.78 -3.39 12.89
CA PRO A 200 -7.35 -4.66 12.49
C PRO A 200 -8.52 -4.49 11.53
N PRO A 201 -8.92 -5.53 10.78
CA PRO A 201 -10.19 -5.53 10.08
C PRO A 201 -11.34 -5.39 11.09
N TYR A 202 -12.20 -4.37 10.90
CA TYR A 202 -13.31 -4.03 11.80
C TYR A 202 -14.69 -4.11 11.13
N ILE A 203 -14.73 -4.46 9.83
CA ILE A 203 -15.99 -4.62 9.09
C ILE A 203 -16.43 -6.07 9.20
N PRO A 204 -17.62 -6.36 9.74
CA PRO A 204 -18.15 -7.72 9.82
C PRO A 204 -18.28 -8.33 8.43
N THR A 205 -17.91 -9.61 8.27
CA THR A 205 -17.92 -10.30 6.97
C THR A 205 -19.29 -10.22 6.25
N LYS A 206 -20.39 -10.23 7.00
CA LYS A 206 -21.74 -10.11 6.45
C LYS A 206 -22.03 -8.74 5.81
N ASP A 207 -21.29 -7.70 6.21
CA ASP A 207 -21.53 -6.34 5.76
C ASP A 207 -20.60 -6.00 4.56
N ILE A 208 -19.64 -6.88 4.22
CA ILE A 208 -18.69 -6.68 3.11
C ILE A 208 -19.40 -6.59 1.76
N ASP A 209 -20.46 -7.39 1.56
CA ASP A 209 -21.21 -7.41 0.30
C ASP A 209 -22.00 -6.11 0.04
N GLU A 210 -22.29 -5.36 1.10
CA GLU A 210 -23.00 -4.07 1.02
C GLU A 210 -22.03 -2.88 0.80
N LEU A 211 -20.72 -3.10 0.93
CA LEU A 211 -19.73 -2.05 0.72
C LEU A 211 -19.65 -1.67 -0.76
N SER A 212 -19.40 -0.38 -1.00
CA SER A 212 -18.93 0.08 -2.31
C SER A 212 -17.67 -0.69 -2.71
N GLU A 213 -17.40 -0.80 -4.02
CA GLU A 213 -16.25 -1.55 -4.54
C GLU A 213 -14.91 -1.09 -3.93
N ILE A 214 -14.77 0.20 -3.61
CA ILE A 214 -13.64 0.75 -2.86
C ILE A 214 -13.58 0.15 -1.44
N GLY A 215 -14.72 -0.04 -0.77
CA GLY A 215 -14.79 -0.67 0.54
C GLY A 215 -14.39 -2.14 0.52
N ARG A 216 -14.79 -2.90 -0.52
CA ARG A 216 -14.44 -4.32 -0.67
C ARG A 216 -12.97 -4.57 -0.92
N ALA A 217 -12.30 -3.68 -1.65
CA ALA A 217 -10.85 -3.77 -1.90
C ALA A 217 -10.01 -3.48 -0.64
N HIS A 218 -10.64 -3.20 0.49
CA HIS A 218 -10.02 -2.78 1.73
C HIS A 218 -10.36 -3.70 2.93
N VAL A 219 -10.90 -4.90 2.66
CA VAL A 219 -11.27 -5.87 3.72
C VAL A 219 -10.50 -7.17 3.58
#